data_2ae85749cb0d890ebe4f834d734726f2
#
_entry.id   2ae85749cb0d890ebe4f834d734726f2
#
_cell.length_a   1.000
_cell.length_b   1.000
_cell.length_c   1.000
_cell.angle_alpha   90.00
_cell.angle_beta   90.00
_cell.angle_gamma   90.00
#
_symmetry.space_group_name_H-M   'P 1'
#
loop_
_entity.id
_entity.type
_entity.pdbx_description
1 polymer ?
#
loop_
_entity_poly.entity_id
_entity_poly.type
_entity_poly.pdbx_seq_one_letter_code
_entity_poly.pdbx_strand_id
1 'polypeptide(L)'
;MMRPDDFSRLELNLKATLENYKYFRSLLEPQTKLLVLVKANAYGHGAVEFGAMMQRAGADYLAVAYPVEGLELRRNGISLPVIVLTAGTDFYPEIIETRLEPSIPNLYSLRAFVEQLKELGLKDYPIHIKLDTGMHRLGFMTGELQELIDFLKATPEVKVKSVFSHLCVAEDPAQDAFTLEQIGLFQRNVQTLADGIGYMPMRHILNSAGI
;
A
#
# COMPACT_ATOMS: atom_id res chain seq x y z
N MET A 1 -17.12 -11.00 34.26
CA MET A 1 -17.98 -10.07 35.02
C MET A 1 -17.88 -8.73 34.31
N MET A 2 -18.95 -8.22 33.71
CA MET A 2 -18.96 -6.88 33.07
C MET A 2 -18.72 -5.82 34.16
N ARG A 3 -17.83 -4.86 33.87
CA ARG A 3 -17.66 -3.70 34.76
C ARG A 3 -18.87 -2.78 34.61
N PRO A 4 -19.31 -2.05 35.65
CA PRO A 4 -20.44 -1.14 35.56
C PRO A 4 -20.32 -0.05 34.49
N ASP A 5 -19.11 0.19 33.98
CA ASP A 5 -18.77 1.24 33.02
C ASP A 5 -18.71 0.77 31.55
N ASP A 6 -18.93 -0.51 31.26
CA ASP A 6 -18.92 -1.08 29.91
C ASP A 6 -20.29 -0.86 29.24
N PHE A 7 -20.52 0.35 28.68
CA PHE A 7 -21.75 0.68 27.96
C PHE A 7 -21.84 0.08 26.55
N SER A 8 -20.69 -0.25 25.94
CA SER A 8 -20.61 -0.96 24.67
C SER A 8 -19.36 -1.82 24.60
N ARG A 9 -19.44 -2.95 23.89
CA ARG A 9 -18.35 -3.92 23.76
C ARG A 9 -18.27 -4.44 22.34
N LEU A 10 -17.06 -4.40 21.77
CA LEU A 10 -16.75 -5.06 20.51
C LEU A 10 -16.02 -6.38 20.82
N GLU A 11 -16.56 -7.49 20.38
CA GLU A 11 -15.92 -8.81 20.48
C GLU A 11 -15.39 -9.25 19.13
N LEU A 12 -14.09 -9.56 19.08
CA LEU A 12 -13.40 -10.01 17.88
C LEU A 12 -13.08 -11.51 17.99
N ASN A 13 -13.52 -12.25 17.00
CA ASN A 13 -13.18 -13.67 16.88
C ASN A 13 -11.86 -13.82 16.11
N LEU A 14 -10.74 -13.88 16.82
CA LEU A 14 -9.41 -14.01 16.21
C LEU A 14 -9.23 -15.27 15.38
N LYS A 15 -9.92 -16.37 15.74
CA LYS A 15 -9.87 -17.61 14.96
C LYS A 15 -10.53 -17.40 13.59
N ALA A 16 -11.73 -16.83 13.56
CA ALA A 16 -12.42 -16.52 12.30
C ALA A 16 -11.62 -15.53 11.43
N THR A 17 -10.98 -14.54 12.06
CA THR A 17 -10.10 -13.60 11.35
C THR A 17 -8.92 -14.31 10.69
N LEU A 18 -8.28 -15.24 11.39
CA LEU A 18 -7.18 -16.04 10.83
C LEU A 18 -7.66 -16.98 9.72
N GLU A 19 -8.86 -17.56 9.86
CA GLU A 19 -9.48 -18.41 8.83
C GLU A 19 -9.75 -17.58 7.56
N ASN A 20 -10.25 -16.35 7.68
CA ASN A 20 -10.42 -15.44 6.55
C ASN A 20 -9.09 -15.14 5.86
N TYR A 21 -8.03 -14.82 6.61
CA TYR A 21 -6.70 -14.62 6.03
C TYR A 21 -6.24 -15.85 5.25
N LYS A 22 -6.37 -17.06 5.83
CA LYS A 22 -5.99 -18.32 5.18
C LYS A 22 -6.82 -18.58 3.92
N TYR A 23 -8.10 -18.24 3.94
CA TYR A 23 -8.97 -18.35 2.78
C TYR A 23 -8.44 -17.50 1.62
N PHE A 24 -8.23 -16.20 1.84
CA PHE A 24 -7.66 -15.34 0.80
C PHE A 24 -6.27 -15.81 0.34
N ARG A 25 -5.43 -16.24 1.27
CA ARG A 25 -4.11 -16.80 0.93
C ARG A 25 -4.23 -18.03 0.02
N SER A 26 -5.24 -18.89 0.23
CA SER A 26 -5.46 -20.11 -0.56
C SER A 26 -5.95 -19.87 -1.99
N LEU A 27 -6.52 -18.68 -2.26
CA LEU A 27 -6.96 -18.28 -3.61
C LEU A 27 -5.79 -17.78 -4.48
N LEU A 28 -4.64 -17.51 -3.89
CA LEU A 28 -3.50 -16.91 -4.56
C LEU A 28 -2.40 -17.95 -4.82
N GLU A 29 -1.67 -17.77 -5.91
CA GLU A 29 -0.48 -18.57 -6.18
C GLU A 29 0.56 -18.42 -5.07
N PRO A 30 1.39 -19.45 -4.78
CA PRO A 30 2.35 -19.40 -3.67
C PRO A 30 3.32 -18.22 -3.69
N GLN A 31 3.74 -17.77 -4.88
CA GLN A 31 4.66 -16.64 -5.07
C GLN A 31 3.96 -15.27 -5.01
N THR A 32 2.63 -15.22 -5.07
CA THR A 32 1.87 -13.97 -5.00
C THR A 32 1.87 -13.44 -3.57
N LYS A 33 2.27 -12.21 -3.38
CA LYS A 33 2.28 -11.57 -2.06
C LYS A 33 0.89 -11.07 -1.66
N LEU A 34 0.59 -11.20 -0.37
CA LEU A 34 -0.66 -10.72 0.21
C LEU A 34 -0.38 -9.54 1.14
N LEU A 35 -0.93 -8.38 0.75
CA LEU A 35 -0.91 -7.16 1.55
C LEU A 35 -2.22 -7.05 2.33
N VAL A 36 -2.11 -6.83 3.64
CA VAL A 36 -3.27 -6.69 4.53
C VAL A 36 -3.44 -5.23 4.96
N LEU A 37 -4.64 -4.67 4.73
CA LEU A 37 -4.96 -3.32 5.17
C LEU A 37 -5.32 -3.29 6.65
N VAL A 38 -4.62 -2.44 7.40
CA VAL A 38 -4.85 -2.22 8.85
C VAL A 38 -5.13 -0.75 9.18
N LYS A 39 -5.49 0.04 8.16
CA LYS A 39 -5.87 1.46 8.31
C LYS A 39 -7.13 1.64 9.16
N ALA A 40 -7.34 2.85 9.67
CA ALA A 40 -8.48 3.20 10.52
C ALA A 40 -8.62 2.23 11.71
N ASN A 41 -7.51 2.02 12.43
CA ASN A 41 -7.43 1.06 13.54
C ASN A 41 -7.87 -0.36 13.13
N ALA A 42 -7.39 -0.86 11.96
CA ALA A 42 -7.85 -2.09 11.31
C ALA A 42 -9.38 -2.14 11.18
N TYR A 43 -9.97 -1.03 10.67
CA TYR A 43 -11.43 -0.85 10.58
C TYR A 43 -12.16 -1.02 11.91
N GLY A 44 -11.52 -0.61 13.01
CA GLY A 44 -12.03 -0.72 14.37
C GLY A 44 -11.66 -2.00 15.11
N HIS A 45 -10.90 -2.90 14.47
CA HIS A 45 -10.51 -4.19 15.07
C HIS A 45 -9.25 -4.13 15.95
N GLY A 46 -8.59 -2.97 16.09
CA GLY A 46 -7.31 -2.83 16.78
C GLY A 46 -6.13 -3.11 15.87
N ALA A 47 -5.50 -2.05 15.35
CA ALA A 47 -4.45 -2.17 14.32
C ALA A 47 -3.22 -2.93 14.82
N VAL A 48 -2.86 -2.75 16.09
CA VAL A 48 -1.67 -3.39 16.69
C VAL A 48 -1.88 -4.89 16.84
N GLU A 49 -2.97 -5.31 17.47
CA GLU A 49 -3.29 -6.72 17.72
C GLU A 49 -3.53 -7.46 16.40
N PHE A 50 -4.29 -6.84 15.50
CA PHE A 50 -4.57 -7.40 14.18
C PHE A 50 -3.29 -7.49 13.35
N GLY A 51 -2.47 -6.43 13.29
CA GLY A 51 -1.19 -6.42 12.58
C GLY A 51 -0.21 -7.47 13.11
N ALA A 52 -0.11 -7.62 14.45
CA ALA A 52 0.71 -8.64 15.06
C ALA A 52 0.22 -10.06 14.73
N MET A 53 -1.10 -10.27 14.66
CA MET A 53 -1.68 -11.54 14.22
C MET A 53 -1.35 -11.83 12.75
N MET A 54 -1.49 -10.85 11.87
CA MET A 54 -1.15 -10.99 10.45
C MET A 54 0.34 -11.26 10.24
N GLN A 55 1.21 -10.58 10.99
CA GLN A 55 2.65 -10.85 10.97
C GLN A 55 2.95 -12.31 11.35
N ARG A 56 2.35 -12.82 12.42
CA ARG A 56 2.50 -14.24 12.82
C ARG A 56 1.89 -15.22 11.82
N ALA A 57 0.85 -14.81 11.12
CA ALA A 57 0.19 -15.62 10.07
C ALA A 57 0.98 -15.67 8.77
N GLY A 58 2.03 -14.85 8.62
CA GLY A 58 2.88 -14.82 7.43
C GLY A 58 2.38 -13.89 6.33
N ALA A 59 1.67 -12.81 6.67
CA ALA A 59 1.39 -11.75 5.70
C ALA A 59 2.69 -11.14 5.18
N ASP A 60 2.72 -10.75 3.91
CA ASP A 60 3.93 -10.20 3.28
C ASP A 60 4.08 -8.69 3.54
N TYR A 61 2.95 -7.98 3.60
CA TYR A 61 2.88 -6.53 3.77
C TYR A 61 1.69 -6.15 4.64
N LEU A 62 1.83 -5.03 5.35
CA LEU A 62 0.69 -4.28 5.88
C LEU A 62 0.55 -2.96 5.13
N ALA A 63 -0.64 -2.36 5.14
CA ALA A 63 -0.82 -0.99 4.68
C ALA A 63 -1.74 -0.21 5.62
N VAL A 64 -1.40 1.06 5.78
CA VAL A 64 -2.11 2.04 6.60
C VAL A 64 -2.52 3.23 5.73
N ALA A 65 -3.46 4.05 6.20
CA ALA A 65 -3.83 5.27 5.49
C ALA A 65 -2.80 6.36 5.70
N TYR A 66 -2.42 6.62 6.95
CA TYR A 66 -1.59 7.75 7.35
C TYR A 66 -0.32 7.32 8.09
N PRO A 67 0.74 8.16 8.07
CA PRO A 67 2.00 7.86 8.77
C PRO A 67 1.84 7.53 10.24
N VAL A 68 0.98 8.26 10.96
CA VAL A 68 0.75 8.05 12.41
C VAL A 68 0.30 6.63 12.75
N GLU A 69 -0.49 6.00 11.88
CA GLU A 69 -0.91 4.60 12.05
C GLU A 69 0.29 3.64 11.89
N GLY A 70 1.16 3.92 10.91
CA GLY A 70 2.39 3.14 10.70
C GLY A 70 3.38 3.29 11.85
N LEU A 71 3.52 4.50 12.41
CA LEU A 71 4.34 4.75 13.59
C LEU A 71 3.85 3.97 14.80
N GLU A 72 2.53 3.89 15.00
CA GLU A 72 1.94 3.09 16.06
C GLU A 72 2.29 1.60 15.90
N LEU A 73 2.18 1.06 14.69
CA LEU A 73 2.59 -0.33 14.41
C LEU A 73 4.07 -0.57 14.74
N ARG A 74 4.96 0.34 14.32
CA ARG A 74 6.40 0.23 14.61
C ARG A 74 6.71 0.29 16.10
N ARG A 75 6.10 1.21 16.85
CA ARG A 75 6.26 1.33 18.32
C ARG A 75 5.82 0.06 19.05
N ASN A 76 4.92 -0.72 18.46
CA ASN A 76 4.42 -1.98 19.03
C ASN A 76 5.08 -3.23 18.41
N GLY A 77 6.26 -3.09 17.80
CA GLY A 77 7.10 -4.21 17.37
C GLY A 77 6.69 -4.89 16.06
N ILE A 78 5.83 -4.27 15.25
CA ILE A 78 5.52 -4.76 13.91
C ILE A 78 6.71 -4.47 12.99
N SER A 79 7.34 -5.52 12.47
CA SER A 79 8.54 -5.46 11.62
C SER A 79 8.26 -5.68 10.13
N LEU A 80 7.07 -6.16 9.76
CA LEU A 80 6.67 -6.29 8.35
C LEU A 80 6.84 -4.96 7.59
N PRO A 81 7.11 -4.99 6.29
CA PRO A 81 6.99 -3.80 5.45
C PRO A 81 5.58 -3.21 5.59
N VAL A 82 5.51 -1.89 5.79
CA VAL A 82 4.24 -1.15 5.94
C VAL A 82 4.17 -0.06 4.89
N ILE A 83 3.18 -0.15 4.01
CA ILE A 83 2.91 0.89 3.01
C ILE A 83 2.01 1.97 3.63
N VAL A 84 2.41 3.23 3.49
CA VAL A 84 1.60 4.40 3.86
C VAL A 84 0.91 4.93 2.61
N LEU A 85 -0.41 4.78 2.53
CA LEU A 85 -1.18 5.09 1.31
C LEU A 85 -1.33 6.60 1.06
N THR A 86 -1.30 7.41 2.12
CA THR A 86 -1.37 8.87 2.06
C THR A 86 -0.24 9.44 2.91
N ALA A 87 0.96 9.41 2.37
CA ALA A 87 2.16 9.95 2.99
C ALA A 87 2.19 11.47 2.79
N GLY A 88 1.78 12.22 3.80
CA GLY A 88 1.91 13.69 3.79
C GLY A 88 3.39 14.10 3.87
N THR A 89 3.76 15.18 3.16
CA THR A 89 5.15 15.67 3.10
C THR A 89 5.72 16.01 4.47
N ASP A 90 4.88 16.46 5.39
CA ASP A 90 5.28 16.85 6.76
C ASP A 90 5.74 15.65 7.62
N PHE A 91 5.48 14.43 7.17
CA PHE A 91 5.84 13.19 7.89
C PHE A 91 6.98 12.41 7.23
N TYR A 92 7.63 12.95 6.21
CA TYR A 92 8.71 12.23 5.54
C TYR A 92 9.90 11.88 6.45
N PRO A 93 10.32 12.74 7.40
CA PRO A 93 11.37 12.38 8.36
C PRO A 93 11.01 11.13 9.17
N GLU A 94 9.80 11.09 9.74
CA GLU A 94 9.34 9.95 10.55
C GLU A 94 9.16 8.67 9.72
N ILE A 95 8.66 8.80 8.47
CA ILE A 95 8.56 7.69 7.53
C ILE A 95 9.93 7.07 7.28
N ILE A 96 10.95 7.90 7.06
CA ILE A 96 12.31 7.45 6.80
C ILE A 96 12.93 6.82 8.06
N GLU A 97 12.85 7.48 9.21
CA GLU A 97 13.38 7.00 10.49
C GLU A 97 12.82 5.63 10.87
N THR A 98 11.52 5.43 10.67
CA THR A 98 10.82 4.21 11.07
C THR A 98 10.71 3.18 9.94
N ARG A 99 11.34 3.43 8.80
CA ARG A 99 11.34 2.53 7.63
C ARG A 99 9.94 2.13 7.19
N LEU A 100 9.05 3.12 7.13
CA LEU A 100 7.76 2.98 6.44
C LEU A 100 7.96 3.20 4.95
N GLU A 101 7.15 2.58 4.12
CA GLU A 101 7.27 2.66 2.66
C GLU A 101 6.17 3.56 2.09
N PRO A 102 6.48 4.77 1.58
CA PRO A 102 5.45 5.71 1.14
C PRO A 102 4.86 5.36 -0.22
N SER A 103 3.56 5.55 -0.35
CA SER A 103 2.88 5.65 -1.64
C SER A 103 3.10 7.05 -2.22
N ILE A 104 3.51 7.10 -3.47
CA ILE A 104 3.80 8.33 -4.21
C ILE A 104 2.75 8.52 -5.29
N PRO A 105 1.85 9.50 -5.15
CA PRO A 105 0.75 9.71 -6.09
C PRO A 105 1.03 10.76 -7.19
N ASN A 106 2.09 11.54 -7.08
CA ASN A 106 2.42 12.63 -8.03
C ASN A 106 3.89 13.07 -7.90
N LEU A 107 4.36 13.84 -8.86
CA LEU A 107 5.73 14.34 -8.89
C LEU A 107 6.06 15.31 -7.75
N TYR A 108 5.11 16.10 -7.28
CA TYR A 108 5.33 16.99 -6.14
C TYR A 108 5.76 16.21 -4.89
N SER A 109 4.99 15.17 -4.54
CA SER A 109 5.30 14.27 -3.42
C SER A 109 6.63 13.54 -3.63
N LEU A 110 6.91 13.07 -4.86
CA LEU A 110 8.17 12.40 -5.19
C LEU A 110 9.37 13.33 -5.00
N ARG A 111 9.32 14.54 -5.54
CA ARG A 111 10.41 15.52 -5.42
C ARG A 111 10.69 15.86 -3.96
N ALA A 112 9.65 16.15 -3.19
CA ALA A 112 9.79 16.46 -1.76
C ALA A 112 10.39 15.29 -0.97
N PHE A 113 9.99 14.05 -1.26
CA PHE A 113 10.54 12.87 -0.60
C PHE A 113 12.02 12.66 -0.94
N VAL A 114 12.37 12.82 -2.21
CA VAL A 114 13.76 12.69 -2.70
C VAL A 114 14.69 13.73 -2.06
N GLU A 115 14.24 14.98 -1.88
CA GLU A 115 15.06 15.99 -1.20
C GLU A 115 15.40 15.58 0.24
N GLN A 116 14.44 15.02 1.00
CA GLN A 116 14.73 14.49 2.34
C GLN A 116 15.73 13.32 2.31
N LEU A 117 15.63 12.44 1.32
CA LEU A 117 16.60 11.34 1.18
C LEU A 117 18.00 11.83 0.83
N LYS A 118 18.12 12.88 -0.01
CA LYS A 118 19.41 13.49 -0.36
C LYS A 118 20.08 14.14 0.84
N GLU A 119 19.32 14.88 1.65
CA GLU A 119 19.82 15.49 2.89
C GLU A 119 20.40 14.44 3.85
N LEU A 120 19.81 13.24 3.87
CA LEU A 120 20.25 12.11 4.70
C LEU A 120 21.29 11.22 4.01
N GLY A 121 21.64 11.46 2.75
CA GLY A 121 22.57 10.65 1.97
C GLY A 121 22.07 9.21 1.70
N LEU A 122 20.74 9.00 1.71
CA LEU A 122 20.13 7.69 1.51
C LEU A 122 19.92 7.40 0.03
N LYS A 123 20.04 6.11 -0.34
CA LYS A 123 19.80 5.61 -1.69
C LYS A 123 18.93 4.37 -1.64
N ASP A 124 18.32 4.05 -2.80
CA ASP A 124 17.48 2.87 -3.00
C ASP A 124 16.33 2.74 -2.00
N TYR A 125 15.83 3.86 -1.46
CA TYR A 125 14.71 3.82 -0.53
C TYR A 125 13.43 3.29 -1.22
N PRO A 126 12.74 2.29 -0.65
CA PRO A 126 11.57 1.68 -1.29
C PRO A 126 10.39 2.64 -1.33
N ILE A 127 9.84 2.84 -2.52
CA ILE A 127 8.62 3.62 -2.75
C ILE A 127 7.60 2.82 -3.56
N HIS A 128 6.33 3.20 -3.46
CA HIS A 128 5.22 2.57 -4.18
C HIS A 128 4.53 3.61 -5.06
N ILE A 129 4.61 3.44 -6.38
CA ILE A 129 3.98 4.37 -7.33
C ILE A 129 2.50 4.06 -7.42
N LYS A 130 1.66 5.05 -7.14
CA LYS A 130 0.22 4.98 -7.33
C LYS A 130 -0.15 5.45 -8.72
N LEU A 131 -0.89 4.62 -9.49
CA LEU A 131 -1.48 4.99 -10.78
C LEU A 131 -2.98 5.25 -10.62
N ASP A 132 -3.49 6.26 -11.30
CA ASP A 132 -4.92 6.44 -11.47
C ASP A 132 -5.37 5.72 -12.74
N THR A 133 -6.27 4.77 -12.58
CA THR A 133 -6.83 3.97 -13.66
C THR A 133 -8.35 4.12 -13.78
N GLY A 134 -8.90 5.20 -13.21
CA GLY A 134 -10.32 5.49 -13.33
C GLY A 134 -11.04 5.82 -12.02
N MET A 135 -10.36 5.72 -10.86
CA MET A 135 -10.94 6.14 -9.58
C MET A 135 -10.93 7.67 -9.38
N HIS A 136 -10.02 8.37 -10.05
CA HIS A 136 -9.86 9.83 -10.04
C HIS A 136 -9.76 10.45 -8.63
N ARG A 137 -8.98 9.78 -7.76
CA ARG A 137 -8.71 10.26 -6.40
C ARG A 137 -7.24 10.62 -6.19
N LEU A 138 -6.35 9.70 -6.45
CA LEU A 138 -4.90 9.84 -6.30
C LEU A 138 -4.20 8.93 -7.32
N GLY A 139 -3.05 9.38 -7.82
CA GLY A 139 -2.17 8.58 -8.67
C GLY A 139 -1.78 9.31 -9.95
N PHE A 140 -0.68 8.88 -10.54
CA PHE A 140 -0.23 9.36 -11.84
C PHE A 140 -1.19 8.92 -12.95
N MET A 141 -1.51 9.83 -13.83
CA MET A 141 -2.23 9.54 -15.07
C MET A 141 -1.26 9.10 -16.17
N THR A 142 -1.78 8.47 -17.22
CA THR A 142 -0.96 7.98 -18.35
C THR A 142 -0.08 9.08 -18.96
N GLY A 143 -0.59 10.29 -19.09
CA GLY A 143 0.15 11.43 -19.66
C GLY A 143 1.33 11.92 -18.81
N GLU A 144 1.41 11.55 -17.54
CA GLU A 144 2.47 11.95 -16.61
C GLU A 144 3.63 10.93 -16.54
N LEU A 145 3.45 9.75 -17.16
CA LEU A 145 4.41 8.65 -17.02
C LEU A 145 5.79 8.98 -17.58
N GLN A 146 5.88 9.73 -18.69
CA GLN A 146 7.17 10.06 -19.26
C GLN A 146 7.99 10.95 -18.31
N GLU A 147 7.38 11.97 -17.73
CA GLU A 147 8.05 12.86 -16.77
C GLU A 147 8.47 12.09 -15.50
N LEU A 148 7.59 11.18 -15.02
CA LEU A 148 7.91 10.28 -13.90
C LEU A 148 9.13 9.39 -14.21
N ILE A 149 9.17 8.77 -15.41
CA ILE A 149 10.27 7.90 -15.85
C ILE A 149 11.58 8.68 -15.88
N ASP A 150 11.56 9.86 -16.52
CA ASP A 150 12.76 10.70 -16.65
C ASP A 150 13.29 11.12 -15.29
N PHE A 151 12.39 11.46 -14.36
CA PHE A 151 12.76 11.78 -12.99
C PHE A 151 13.37 10.59 -12.26
N LEU A 152 12.72 9.42 -12.30
CA LEU A 152 13.19 8.20 -11.61
C LEU A 152 14.56 7.74 -12.12
N LYS A 153 14.83 7.84 -13.42
CA LYS A 153 16.14 7.49 -14.01
C LYS A 153 17.28 8.38 -13.49
N ALA A 154 16.99 9.61 -13.14
CA ALA A 154 17.95 10.57 -12.62
C ALA A 154 18.08 10.54 -11.09
N THR A 155 17.32 9.67 -10.39
CA THR A 155 17.12 9.75 -8.94
C THR A 155 17.46 8.40 -8.27
N PRO A 156 18.75 8.16 -7.94
CA PRO A 156 19.17 6.92 -7.29
C PRO A 156 18.77 6.82 -5.81
N GLU A 157 18.19 7.87 -5.24
CA GLU A 157 17.73 7.91 -3.85
C GLU A 157 16.55 6.98 -3.63
N VAL A 158 15.75 6.71 -4.65
CA VAL A 158 14.54 5.88 -4.54
C VAL A 158 14.61 4.63 -5.41
N LYS A 159 13.95 3.56 -4.94
CA LYS A 159 13.71 2.33 -5.67
C LYS A 159 12.21 2.07 -5.77
N VAL A 160 11.67 1.99 -6.98
CA VAL A 160 10.27 1.63 -7.18
C VAL A 160 10.08 0.16 -6.80
N LYS A 161 9.51 -0.07 -5.61
CA LYS A 161 9.27 -1.41 -5.06
C LYS A 161 8.03 -2.04 -5.67
N SER A 162 6.96 -1.25 -5.80
CA SER A 162 5.74 -1.66 -6.49
C SER A 162 5.08 -0.51 -7.24
N VAL A 163 4.22 -0.89 -8.17
CA VAL A 163 3.26 -0.02 -8.84
C VAL A 163 1.87 -0.54 -8.56
N PHE A 164 0.94 0.33 -8.21
CA PHE A 164 -0.39 -0.11 -7.85
C PHE A 164 -1.50 0.85 -8.26
N SER A 165 -2.72 0.30 -8.34
CA SER A 165 -3.96 1.06 -8.49
C SER A 165 -5.02 0.51 -7.54
N HIS A 166 -6.29 0.78 -7.82
CA HIS A 166 -7.41 0.32 -7.01
C HIS A 166 -8.64 0.11 -7.89
N LEU A 167 -9.25 -1.06 -7.81
CA LEU A 167 -10.52 -1.35 -8.47
C LEU A 167 -11.66 -0.68 -7.70
N CYS A 168 -12.45 0.14 -8.40
CA CYS A 168 -13.46 0.97 -7.76
C CYS A 168 -14.76 0.22 -7.47
N VAL A 169 -15.08 -0.78 -8.30
CA VAL A 169 -16.40 -1.42 -8.38
C VAL A 169 -16.29 -2.93 -8.63
N ALA A 170 -15.21 -3.56 -8.17
CA ALA A 170 -14.96 -5.00 -8.37
C ALA A 170 -15.99 -5.91 -7.69
N GLU A 171 -16.79 -5.37 -6.77
CA GLU A 171 -17.89 -6.06 -6.10
C GLU A 171 -19.21 -6.07 -6.90
N ASP A 172 -19.32 -5.28 -7.98
CA ASP A 172 -20.54 -5.15 -8.78
C ASP A 172 -20.36 -5.79 -10.17
N PRO A 173 -20.94 -6.99 -10.44
CA PRO A 173 -20.83 -7.63 -11.74
C PRO A 173 -21.39 -6.81 -12.91
N ALA A 174 -22.31 -5.87 -12.66
CA ALA A 174 -22.80 -4.97 -13.68
C ALA A 174 -21.73 -4.00 -14.19
N GLN A 175 -20.65 -3.83 -13.45
CA GLN A 175 -19.51 -2.95 -13.76
C GLN A 175 -18.25 -3.71 -14.23
N ASP A 176 -18.36 -4.98 -14.55
CA ASP A 176 -17.23 -5.81 -14.98
C ASP A 176 -16.46 -5.19 -16.16
N ALA A 177 -17.18 -4.59 -17.11
CA ALA A 177 -16.56 -3.92 -18.25
C ALA A 177 -15.61 -2.79 -17.80
N PHE A 178 -16.02 -1.97 -16.85
CA PHE A 178 -15.19 -0.90 -16.30
C PHE A 178 -14.02 -1.45 -15.48
N THR A 179 -14.25 -2.49 -14.70
CA THR A 179 -13.20 -3.19 -13.94
C THR A 179 -12.11 -3.73 -14.88
N LEU A 180 -12.50 -4.37 -15.99
CA LEU A 180 -11.56 -4.87 -17.00
C LEU A 180 -10.82 -3.73 -17.71
N GLU A 181 -11.48 -2.61 -17.97
CA GLU A 181 -10.84 -1.41 -18.52
C GLU A 181 -9.77 -0.85 -17.59
N GLN A 182 -10.07 -0.74 -16.26
CA GLN A 182 -9.09 -0.36 -15.23
C GLN A 182 -7.87 -1.29 -15.23
N ILE A 183 -8.08 -2.60 -15.30
CA ILE A 183 -7.01 -3.60 -15.34
C ILE A 183 -6.16 -3.43 -16.60
N GLY A 184 -6.78 -3.29 -17.76
CA GLY A 184 -6.10 -3.11 -19.03
C GLY A 184 -5.26 -1.83 -19.07
N LEU A 185 -5.79 -0.72 -18.55
CA LEU A 185 -5.05 0.53 -18.41
C LEU A 185 -3.88 0.41 -17.44
N PHE A 186 -4.11 -0.24 -16.30
CA PHE A 186 -3.06 -0.52 -15.33
C PHE A 186 -1.90 -1.32 -15.94
N GLN A 187 -2.20 -2.39 -16.65
CA GLN A 187 -1.18 -3.24 -17.30
C GLN A 187 -0.34 -2.45 -18.31
N ARG A 188 -0.97 -1.66 -19.18
CA ARG A 188 -0.25 -0.81 -20.15
C ARG A 188 0.66 0.21 -19.47
N ASN A 189 0.14 0.92 -18.46
CA ASN A 189 0.89 1.96 -17.76
C ASN A 189 2.08 1.37 -16.97
N VAL A 190 1.89 0.21 -16.33
CA VAL A 190 2.97 -0.50 -15.63
C VAL A 190 4.05 -0.95 -16.61
N GLN A 191 3.68 -1.49 -17.78
CA GLN A 191 4.66 -1.91 -18.79
C GLN A 191 5.47 -0.71 -19.28
N THR A 192 4.81 0.41 -19.60
CA THR A 192 5.47 1.66 -20.00
C THR A 192 6.48 2.13 -18.95
N LEU A 193 6.07 2.13 -17.66
CA LEU A 193 6.94 2.52 -16.57
C LEU A 193 8.13 1.55 -16.43
N ALA A 194 7.88 0.24 -16.47
CA ALA A 194 8.91 -0.80 -16.34
C ALA A 194 9.96 -0.72 -17.45
N ASP A 195 9.53 -0.55 -18.69
CA ASP A 195 10.42 -0.38 -19.85
C ASP A 195 11.27 0.89 -19.67
N GLY A 196 10.68 1.96 -19.16
CA GLY A 196 11.36 3.21 -18.92
C GLY A 196 12.40 3.14 -17.81
N ILE A 197 12.11 2.50 -16.68
CA ILE A 197 13.05 2.40 -15.55
C ILE A 197 14.00 1.20 -15.63
N GLY A 198 13.80 0.29 -16.60
CA GLY A 198 14.70 -0.84 -16.90
C GLY A 198 14.47 -2.09 -16.02
N TYR A 199 13.41 -2.17 -15.26
CA TYR A 199 13.02 -3.37 -14.51
C TYR A 199 11.52 -3.39 -14.20
N MET A 200 10.97 -4.60 -13.93
CA MET A 200 9.58 -4.80 -13.57
C MET A 200 9.42 -4.76 -12.04
N PRO A 201 8.77 -3.72 -11.48
CA PRO A 201 8.41 -3.71 -10.05
C PRO A 201 7.25 -4.67 -9.73
N MET A 202 7.02 -4.95 -8.45
CA MET A 202 5.81 -5.66 -8.04
C MET A 202 4.57 -4.89 -8.51
N ARG A 203 3.49 -5.63 -8.80
CA ARG A 203 2.22 -5.06 -9.29
C ARG A 203 1.08 -5.49 -8.41
N HIS A 204 0.23 -4.56 -8.00
CA HIS A 204 -1.00 -4.90 -7.31
C HIS A 204 -2.13 -3.91 -7.62
N ILE A 205 -3.33 -4.42 -7.82
CA ILE A 205 -4.53 -3.63 -8.12
C ILE A 205 -5.76 -4.19 -7.42
N LEU A 206 -5.75 -5.48 -7.07
CA LEU A 206 -6.90 -6.18 -6.51
C LEU A 206 -7.19 -5.71 -5.08
N ASN A 207 -8.47 -5.52 -4.79
CA ASN A 207 -9.03 -5.50 -3.45
C ASN A 207 -9.62 -6.89 -3.11
N SER A 208 -10.26 -7.04 -1.96
CA SER A 208 -10.82 -8.35 -1.56
C SER A 208 -11.89 -8.90 -2.51
N ALA A 209 -12.63 -8.02 -3.19
CA ALA A 209 -13.65 -8.44 -4.17
C ALA A 209 -13.03 -8.84 -5.52
N GLY A 210 -11.83 -8.36 -5.82
CA GLY A 210 -11.12 -8.68 -7.07
C GLY A 210 -10.24 -9.93 -6.98
N ILE A 211 -10.09 -10.53 -5.78
CA ILE A 211 -9.38 -11.80 -5.57
C ILE A 211 -10.34 -12.95 -5.84
#